data_95a20dd741c40b7a5272ae61fc014ef0
#
_entry.id   95a20dd741c40b7a5272ae61fc014ef0
#
_cell.length_a   1.000
_cell.length_b   1.000
_cell.length_c   1.000
_cell.angle_alpha   90.00
_cell.angle_beta   90.00
_cell.angle_gamma   90.00
#
_symmetry.space_group_name_H-M   'P 1'
#
loop_
_entity.id
_entity.type
_entity.pdbx_description
1 polymer ?
#
loop_
_entity_poly.entity_id
_entity_poly.type
_entity_poly.pdbx_seq_one_letter_code
_entity_poly.pdbx_strand_id
1 'polypeptide(L)'
;MKAVILAGGLGTRLQPYTTFLPKPMLPLGEKPLLEHLIEWLKSNKITDVVLCVSYLRKTIEDYFEDGSRLGVKIEYAVADRPLATAGQLKTAESFVSDTFVCVYGDSVFNFDLRKMISLHKAKKSFITMSLHEYKTNLKYGVIETNKAGKVTAWNEKPEIK
;
A
#
# COMPACT_ATOMS: atom_id res chain seq x y z
N MET A 1 18.29 -4.21 2.74
CA MET A 1 17.09 -3.42 3.15
C MET A 1 15.87 -4.23 2.78
N LYS A 2 14.96 -4.45 3.71
CA LYS A 2 13.72 -5.21 3.47
C LYS A 2 12.58 -4.29 3.01
N ALA A 3 11.59 -4.85 2.31
CA ALA A 3 10.29 -4.24 2.11
C ALA A 3 9.23 -4.99 2.93
N VAL A 4 8.34 -4.25 3.56
CA VAL A 4 7.14 -4.77 4.23
C VAL A 4 5.94 -4.38 3.38
N ILE A 5 5.15 -5.35 2.92
CA ILE A 5 3.97 -5.15 2.10
C ILE A 5 2.72 -5.47 2.93
N LEU A 6 1.84 -4.50 3.07
CA LEU A 6 0.59 -4.64 3.80
C LEU A 6 -0.48 -5.23 2.87
N ALA A 7 -0.74 -6.53 2.97
CA ALA A 7 -1.61 -7.29 2.09
C ALA A 7 -2.77 -8.01 2.81
N GLY A 8 -2.98 -7.74 4.10
CA GLY A 8 -3.96 -8.44 4.95
C GLY A 8 -5.36 -7.80 5.01
N GLY A 9 -5.69 -6.89 4.09
CA GLY A 9 -7.00 -6.22 4.05
C GLY A 9 -8.12 -7.07 3.45
N LEU A 10 -9.38 -6.88 3.93
CA LEU A 10 -10.58 -7.58 3.43
C LEU A 10 -11.01 -7.19 2.02
N GLY A 11 -10.66 -5.99 1.56
CA GLY A 11 -11.04 -5.50 0.23
C GLY A 11 -12.55 -5.31 0.00
N THR A 12 -13.33 -5.07 1.04
CA THR A 12 -14.82 -5.05 1.03
C THR A 12 -15.45 -4.17 -0.04
N ARG A 13 -14.79 -3.06 -0.42
CA ARG A 13 -15.25 -2.16 -1.50
C ARG A 13 -15.25 -2.79 -2.90
N LEU A 14 -14.56 -3.90 -3.08
CA LEU A 14 -14.44 -4.62 -4.35
C LEU A 14 -15.20 -5.95 -4.36
N GLN A 15 -16.13 -6.16 -3.41
CA GLN A 15 -17.03 -7.31 -3.48
C GLN A 15 -17.91 -7.22 -4.74
N PRO A 16 -18.25 -8.35 -5.40
CA PRO A 16 -18.03 -9.73 -4.92
C PRO A 16 -16.64 -10.32 -5.24
N TYR A 17 -15.79 -9.65 -6.00
CA TYR A 17 -14.49 -10.19 -6.43
C TYR A 17 -13.59 -10.61 -5.26
N THR A 18 -13.59 -9.82 -4.19
CA THR A 18 -12.77 -10.10 -3.00
C THR A 18 -13.37 -11.11 -2.03
N THR A 19 -14.48 -11.74 -2.38
CA THR A 19 -15.03 -12.89 -1.63
C THR A 19 -14.17 -14.14 -1.78
N PHE A 20 -13.55 -14.31 -2.94
CA PHE A 20 -12.79 -15.51 -3.29
C PHE A 20 -11.30 -15.24 -3.52
N LEU A 21 -10.93 -13.99 -3.75
CA LEU A 21 -9.57 -13.61 -4.09
C LEU A 21 -9.16 -12.37 -3.27
N PRO A 22 -8.03 -12.40 -2.52
CA PRO A 22 -7.61 -11.22 -1.78
C PRO A 22 -7.29 -10.07 -2.74
N LYS A 23 -7.59 -8.83 -2.36
CA LYS A 23 -7.43 -7.65 -3.22
C LYS A 23 -6.06 -7.55 -3.92
N PRO A 24 -4.92 -7.83 -3.25
CA PRO A 24 -3.61 -7.82 -3.91
C PRO A 24 -3.44 -8.89 -4.99
N MET A 25 -4.30 -9.91 -5.02
CA MET A 25 -4.28 -10.98 -6.02
C MET A 25 -5.21 -10.72 -7.21
N LEU A 26 -5.96 -9.61 -7.19
CA LEU A 26 -6.76 -9.23 -8.37
C LEU A 26 -5.84 -9.01 -9.57
N PRO A 27 -6.22 -9.51 -10.76
CA PRO A 27 -5.38 -9.41 -11.95
C PRO A 27 -5.27 -7.98 -12.44
N LEU A 28 -4.06 -7.59 -12.79
CA LEU A 28 -3.76 -6.39 -13.57
C LEU A 28 -3.02 -6.84 -14.84
N GLY A 29 -3.74 -6.98 -15.94
CA GLY A 29 -3.26 -7.71 -17.11
C GLY A 29 -3.16 -9.20 -16.82
N GLU A 30 -2.01 -9.80 -17.09
CA GLU A 30 -1.79 -11.25 -16.97
C GLU A 30 -1.28 -11.71 -15.59
N LYS A 31 -1.03 -10.76 -14.67
CA LYS A 31 -0.43 -11.02 -13.36
C LYS A 31 -1.24 -10.41 -12.22
N PRO A 32 -1.14 -10.95 -10.99
CA PRO A 32 -1.66 -10.29 -9.80
C PRO A 32 -1.02 -8.92 -9.57
N LEU A 33 -1.81 -7.99 -9.04
CA LEU A 33 -1.33 -6.65 -8.65
C LEU A 33 -0.09 -6.72 -7.74
N LEU A 34 -0.08 -7.68 -6.80
CA LEU A 34 1.03 -7.88 -5.87
C LEU A 34 2.33 -8.31 -6.59
N GLU A 35 2.23 -9.06 -7.69
CA GLU A 35 3.42 -9.44 -8.47
C GLU A 35 4.07 -8.22 -9.13
N HIS A 36 3.28 -7.31 -9.72
CA HIS A 36 3.80 -6.04 -10.25
C HIS A 36 4.50 -5.21 -9.18
N LEU A 37 3.97 -5.19 -7.96
CA LEU A 37 4.59 -4.48 -6.85
C LEU A 37 5.93 -5.11 -6.44
N ILE A 38 6.01 -6.44 -6.37
CA ILE A 38 7.24 -7.17 -6.06
C ILE A 38 8.29 -6.94 -7.15
N GLU A 39 7.90 -6.98 -8.43
CA GLU A 39 8.79 -6.68 -9.55
C GLU A 39 9.32 -5.24 -9.49
N TRP A 40 8.46 -4.27 -9.13
CA TRP A 40 8.89 -2.89 -8.93
C TRP A 40 9.88 -2.75 -7.77
N LEU A 41 9.68 -3.42 -6.64
CA LEU A 41 10.65 -3.46 -5.54
C LEU A 41 11.98 -4.06 -6.00
N LYS A 42 11.93 -5.19 -6.71
CA LYS A 42 13.12 -5.84 -7.27
C LYS A 42 13.88 -4.94 -8.24
N SER A 43 13.18 -4.20 -9.11
CA SER A 43 13.81 -3.23 -10.04
C SER A 43 14.53 -2.10 -9.29
N ASN A 44 14.06 -1.77 -8.08
CA ASN A 44 14.68 -0.83 -7.15
C ASN A 44 15.74 -1.47 -6.22
N LYS A 45 16.16 -2.72 -6.49
CA LYS A 45 17.19 -3.47 -5.75
C LYS A 45 16.75 -3.88 -4.34
N ILE A 46 15.46 -4.08 -4.13
CA ILE A 46 14.90 -4.65 -2.89
C ILE A 46 14.39 -6.05 -3.21
N THR A 47 15.07 -7.05 -2.68
CA THR A 47 14.80 -8.48 -2.94
C THR A 47 14.36 -9.26 -1.71
N ASP A 48 14.43 -8.65 -0.52
CA ASP A 48 13.93 -9.25 0.72
C ASP A 48 12.58 -8.60 1.05
N VAL A 49 11.52 -9.41 1.02
CA VAL A 49 10.13 -8.95 1.14
C VAL A 49 9.45 -9.66 2.31
N VAL A 50 8.73 -8.92 3.13
CA VAL A 50 7.84 -9.44 4.16
C VAL A 50 6.40 -9.11 3.76
N LEU A 51 5.57 -10.13 3.55
CA LEU A 51 4.15 -9.98 3.25
C LEU A 51 3.34 -10.08 4.55
N CYS A 52 2.70 -8.99 4.96
CA CYS A 52 1.73 -9.01 6.05
C CYS A 52 0.40 -9.51 5.51
N VAL A 53 -0.01 -10.71 5.90
CA VAL A 53 -1.19 -11.42 5.36
C VAL A 53 -2.16 -11.81 6.46
N SER A 54 -3.45 -11.98 6.11
CA SER A 54 -4.48 -12.51 7.02
C SER A 54 -5.59 -13.22 6.24
N TYR A 55 -6.61 -12.49 5.82
CA TYR A 55 -7.75 -13.02 5.07
C TYR A 55 -7.31 -13.62 3.73
N LEU A 56 -7.77 -14.84 3.44
CA LEU A 56 -7.43 -15.60 2.22
C LEU A 56 -5.90 -15.72 1.98
N ARG A 57 -5.09 -15.71 3.04
CA ARG A 57 -3.63 -15.73 2.95
C ARG A 57 -3.09 -16.89 2.13
N LYS A 58 -3.74 -18.07 2.20
CA LYS A 58 -3.34 -19.27 1.45
C LYS A 58 -3.18 -19.00 -0.04
N THR A 59 -4.09 -18.22 -0.64
CA THR A 59 -4.02 -17.85 -2.06
C THR A 59 -2.74 -17.06 -2.39
N ILE A 60 -2.27 -16.24 -1.45
CA ILE A 60 -1.02 -15.48 -1.61
C ILE A 60 0.18 -16.40 -1.39
N GLU A 61 0.16 -17.19 -0.32
CA GLU A 61 1.22 -18.15 0.04
C GLU A 61 1.45 -19.18 -1.08
N ASP A 62 0.37 -19.77 -1.61
CA ASP A 62 0.44 -20.80 -2.67
C ASP A 62 0.91 -20.22 -4.02
N TYR A 63 0.67 -18.94 -4.30
CA TYR A 63 1.09 -18.29 -5.54
C TYR A 63 2.55 -17.85 -5.51
N PHE A 64 2.99 -17.25 -4.41
CA PHE A 64 4.31 -16.65 -4.31
C PHE A 64 5.35 -17.54 -3.68
N GLU A 65 4.92 -18.55 -2.92
CA GLU A 65 5.80 -19.49 -2.18
C GLU A 65 6.91 -18.72 -1.42
N ASP A 66 8.16 -19.05 -1.62
CA ASP A 66 9.31 -18.36 -1.03
C ASP A 66 9.83 -17.18 -1.86
N GLY A 67 9.20 -16.91 -3.01
CA GLY A 67 9.58 -15.83 -3.93
C GLY A 67 10.68 -16.17 -4.93
N SER A 68 11.27 -17.36 -4.87
CA SER A 68 12.39 -17.80 -5.73
C SER A 68 12.06 -17.66 -7.22
N ARG A 69 10.82 -17.96 -7.63
CA ARG A 69 10.33 -17.81 -9.02
C ARG A 69 10.50 -16.38 -9.54
N LEU A 70 10.34 -15.39 -8.67
CA LEU A 70 10.48 -13.97 -9.01
C LEU A 70 11.90 -13.44 -8.76
N GLY A 71 12.79 -14.26 -8.19
CA GLY A 71 14.14 -13.88 -7.80
C GLY A 71 14.18 -12.88 -6.65
N VAL A 72 13.27 -13.07 -5.69
CA VAL A 72 13.19 -12.39 -4.39
C VAL A 72 13.08 -13.43 -3.28
N LYS A 73 13.30 -13.04 -2.04
CA LYS A 73 13.00 -13.84 -0.85
C LYS A 73 11.75 -13.29 -0.20
N ILE A 74 10.75 -14.13 0.01
CA ILE A 74 9.49 -13.76 0.66
C ILE A 74 9.37 -14.45 2.02
N GLU A 75 9.07 -13.66 3.04
CA GLU A 75 8.69 -14.11 4.38
C GLU A 75 7.28 -13.63 4.69
N TYR A 76 6.51 -14.38 5.47
CA TYR A 76 5.11 -14.08 5.75
C TYR A 76 4.90 -13.70 7.21
N ALA A 77 4.43 -12.49 7.45
CA ALA A 77 3.97 -12.03 8.76
C ALA A 77 2.44 -12.24 8.83
N VAL A 78 2.04 -13.28 9.52
CA VAL A 78 0.64 -13.76 9.54
C VAL A 78 -0.12 -13.17 10.71
N ALA A 79 -1.33 -12.65 10.44
CA ALA A 79 -2.31 -12.29 11.46
C ALA A 79 -3.53 -13.21 11.38
N ASP A 80 -4.04 -13.65 12.55
CA ASP A 80 -5.21 -14.53 12.63
C ASP A 80 -6.53 -13.83 12.27
N ARG A 81 -6.52 -12.52 12.25
CA ARG A 81 -7.67 -11.67 11.89
C ARG A 81 -7.21 -10.46 11.08
N PRO A 82 -8.10 -9.87 10.27
CA PRO A 82 -7.80 -8.62 9.60
C PRO A 82 -7.47 -7.52 10.59
N LEU A 83 -6.37 -6.81 10.34
CA LEU A 83 -5.87 -5.71 11.15
C LEU A 83 -5.88 -4.42 10.33
N ALA A 84 -6.00 -3.27 11.02
CA ALA A 84 -5.74 -1.97 10.41
C ALA A 84 -4.24 -1.81 10.08
N THR A 85 -3.88 -0.77 9.34
CA THR A 85 -2.52 -0.51 8.83
C THR A 85 -1.42 -0.71 9.86
N ALA A 86 -1.52 -0.04 11.02
CA ALA A 86 -0.53 -0.15 12.09
C ALA A 86 -0.46 -1.56 12.68
N GLY A 87 -1.61 -2.24 12.80
CA GLY A 87 -1.65 -3.61 13.28
C GLY A 87 -0.98 -4.58 12.32
N GLN A 88 -1.20 -4.45 11.01
CA GLN A 88 -0.49 -5.25 10.01
C GLN A 88 1.02 -5.00 10.08
N LEU A 89 1.44 -3.74 10.15
CA LEU A 89 2.85 -3.41 10.26
C LEU A 89 3.49 -4.00 11.53
N LYS A 90 2.76 -4.00 12.66
CA LYS A 90 3.23 -4.58 13.93
C LYS A 90 3.49 -6.10 13.82
N THR A 91 2.77 -6.83 12.96
CA THR A 91 3.05 -8.27 12.76
C THR A 91 4.40 -8.53 12.11
N ALA A 92 4.94 -7.54 11.39
CA ALA A 92 6.25 -7.65 10.75
C ALA A 92 7.43 -7.25 11.67
N GLU A 93 7.19 -6.87 12.92
CA GLU A 93 8.22 -6.34 13.84
C GLU A 93 9.42 -7.27 13.99
N SER A 94 9.20 -8.58 14.15
CA SER A 94 10.29 -9.57 14.29
C SER A 94 11.09 -9.82 13.02
N PHE A 95 10.58 -9.40 11.87
CA PHE A 95 11.22 -9.58 10.56
C PHE A 95 12.12 -8.41 10.16
N VAL A 96 12.01 -7.27 10.85
CA VAL A 96 12.73 -6.04 10.52
C VAL A 96 13.52 -5.55 11.74
N SER A 97 14.80 -5.23 11.54
CA SER A 97 15.71 -4.75 12.60
C SER A 97 16.32 -3.39 12.29
N ASP A 98 16.06 -2.84 11.09
CA ASP A 98 16.67 -1.61 10.58
C ASP A 98 15.69 -0.88 9.67
N THR A 99 16.10 0.21 9.05
CA THR A 99 15.31 0.95 8.06
C THR A 99 14.77 0.03 6.98
N PHE A 100 13.49 0.09 6.74
CA PHE A 100 12.76 -0.70 5.74
C PHE A 100 11.80 0.16 4.93
N VAL A 101 11.37 -0.36 3.79
CA VAL A 101 10.31 0.24 2.96
C VAL A 101 8.98 -0.37 3.35
N CYS A 102 7.96 0.46 3.59
CA CYS A 102 6.59 -0.02 3.84
C CYS A 102 5.68 0.44 2.69
N VAL A 103 4.94 -0.50 2.09
CA VAL A 103 4.04 -0.23 0.97
C VAL A 103 2.71 -0.97 1.13
N TYR A 104 1.65 -0.45 0.53
CA TYR A 104 0.37 -1.13 0.45
C TYR A 104 0.37 -2.13 -0.71
N GLY A 105 -0.11 -3.34 -0.47
CA GLY A 105 -0.16 -4.44 -1.45
C GLY A 105 -1.18 -4.23 -2.59
N ASP A 106 -1.96 -3.17 -2.53
CA ASP A 106 -3.01 -2.81 -3.48
C ASP A 106 -2.70 -1.51 -4.26
N SER A 107 -1.44 -1.11 -4.30
CA SER A 107 -0.98 0.12 -4.95
C SER A 107 0.03 -0.16 -6.05
N VAL A 108 0.00 0.67 -7.10
CA VAL A 108 0.99 0.67 -8.18
C VAL A 108 1.85 1.92 -8.05
N PHE A 109 3.15 1.76 -8.16
CA PHE A 109 4.11 2.85 -8.05
C PHE A 109 4.89 3.04 -9.35
N ASN A 110 5.12 4.31 -9.69
CA ASN A 110 5.92 4.70 -10.86
C ASN A 110 6.88 5.85 -10.47
N PHE A 111 7.79 5.57 -9.53
CA PHE A 111 8.86 6.51 -9.16
C PHE A 111 10.13 5.77 -8.76
N ASP A 112 11.27 6.47 -8.76
CA ASP A 112 12.57 5.92 -8.37
C ASP A 112 12.67 5.87 -6.83
N LEU A 113 12.41 4.69 -6.26
CA LEU A 113 12.48 4.45 -4.82
C LEU A 113 13.90 4.67 -4.26
N ARG A 114 14.94 4.44 -5.06
CA ARG A 114 16.34 4.64 -4.63
C ARG A 114 16.63 6.10 -4.32
N LYS A 115 16.02 7.05 -5.06
CA LYS A 115 16.13 8.48 -4.75
C LYS A 115 15.48 8.81 -3.40
N MET A 116 14.32 8.22 -3.11
CA MET A 116 13.63 8.38 -1.83
C MET A 116 14.48 7.82 -0.67
N ILE A 117 15.05 6.63 -0.84
CA ILE A 117 15.95 6.00 0.15
C ILE A 117 17.20 6.86 0.37
N SER A 118 17.81 7.38 -0.70
CA SER A 118 18.97 8.27 -0.61
C SER A 118 18.64 9.55 0.17
N LEU A 119 17.49 10.15 -0.10
CA LEU A 119 17.00 11.33 0.63
C LEU A 119 16.78 11.02 2.11
N HIS A 120 16.13 9.89 2.43
CA HIS A 120 15.91 9.43 3.79
C HIS A 120 17.22 9.36 4.59
N LYS A 121 18.22 8.71 4.01
CA LYS A 121 19.56 8.56 4.63
C LYS A 121 20.27 9.90 4.78
N ALA A 122 20.27 10.75 3.74
CA ALA A 122 20.92 12.05 3.76
C ALA A 122 20.33 13.01 4.81
N LYS A 123 19.00 12.95 4.98
CA LYS A 123 18.29 13.76 5.97
C LYS A 123 18.27 13.14 7.37
N LYS A 124 18.75 11.91 7.54
CA LYS A 124 18.66 11.14 8.80
C LYS A 124 17.24 11.13 9.35
N SER A 125 16.26 11.02 8.45
CA SER A 125 14.84 11.12 8.80
C SER A 125 14.39 9.87 9.57
N PHE A 126 13.44 10.01 10.49
CA PHE A 126 12.79 8.88 11.13
C PHE A 126 11.80 8.21 10.19
N ILE A 127 11.03 9.01 9.46
CA ILE A 127 10.10 8.55 8.42
C ILE A 127 10.25 9.46 7.19
N THR A 128 10.16 8.86 6.00
CA THR A 128 10.04 9.56 4.72
C THR A 128 8.83 9.01 3.98
N MET A 129 7.92 9.86 3.54
CA MET A 129 6.71 9.46 2.81
C MET A 129 6.75 9.98 1.38
N SER A 130 6.29 9.13 0.44
CA SER A 130 5.95 9.56 -0.91
C SER A 130 4.56 10.19 -0.92
N LEU A 131 4.44 11.38 -1.48
CA LEU A 131 3.17 12.09 -1.62
C LEU A 131 2.86 12.27 -3.10
N HIS A 132 1.59 12.24 -3.43
CA HIS A 132 1.07 12.55 -4.75
C HIS A 132 0.10 13.71 -4.65
N GLU A 133 0.32 14.74 -5.47
CA GLU A 133 -0.64 15.85 -5.57
C GLU A 133 -1.85 15.35 -6.36
N TYR A 134 -3.02 15.43 -5.76
CA TYR A 134 -4.28 15.06 -6.39
C TYR A 134 -5.20 16.27 -6.44
N LYS A 135 -5.59 16.65 -7.66
CA LYS A 135 -6.57 17.71 -7.91
C LYS A 135 -7.87 17.08 -8.37
N THR A 136 -8.96 17.45 -7.76
CA THR A 136 -10.29 17.01 -8.16
C THR A 136 -11.27 18.18 -8.15
N ASN A 137 -12.12 18.25 -9.17
CA ASN A 137 -13.23 19.18 -9.18
C ASN A 137 -14.45 18.51 -8.54
N LEU A 138 -15.05 19.17 -7.58
CA LEU A 138 -16.34 18.73 -7.08
C LEU A 138 -17.40 18.94 -8.18
N LYS A 139 -18.31 17.98 -8.31
CA LYS A 139 -19.40 18.06 -9.31
C LYS A 139 -20.58 18.90 -8.85
N TYR A 140 -20.52 19.43 -7.62
CA TYR A 140 -21.59 20.22 -6.97
C TYR A 140 -20.98 21.47 -6.30
N GLY A 141 -21.86 22.43 -5.99
CA GLY A 141 -21.49 23.63 -5.24
C GLY A 141 -21.22 23.32 -3.76
N VAL A 142 -20.29 24.04 -3.18
CA VAL A 142 -19.96 24.00 -1.75
C VAL A 142 -20.37 25.31 -1.13
N ILE A 143 -21.05 25.26 0.02
CA ILE A 143 -21.41 26.45 0.80
C ILE A 143 -20.60 26.47 2.09
N GLU A 144 -20.19 27.67 2.48
CA GLU A 144 -19.63 27.93 3.80
C GLU A 144 -20.69 28.60 4.68
N THR A 145 -20.72 28.22 5.95
CA THR A 145 -21.64 28.83 6.91
C THR A 145 -20.87 29.32 8.14
N ASN A 146 -21.34 30.39 8.75
CA ASN A 146 -20.84 30.83 10.06
C ASN A 146 -21.42 29.96 11.20
N LYS A 147 -21.00 30.22 12.44
CA LYS A 147 -21.46 29.49 13.63
C LYS A 147 -22.98 29.57 13.87
N ALA A 148 -23.64 30.60 13.29
CA ALA A 148 -25.10 30.77 13.38
C ALA A 148 -25.86 30.11 12.23
N GLY A 149 -25.16 29.34 11.35
CA GLY A 149 -25.77 28.66 10.21
C GLY A 149 -26.05 29.55 8.99
N LYS A 150 -25.67 30.85 9.03
CA LYS A 150 -25.84 31.74 7.89
C LYS A 150 -24.79 31.45 6.82
N VAL A 151 -25.21 31.31 5.56
CA VAL A 151 -24.31 31.14 4.40
C VAL A 151 -23.44 32.39 4.24
N THR A 152 -22.12 32.17 4.18
CA THR A 152 -21.09 33.20 4.05
C THR A 152 -20.39 33.18 2.70
N ALA A 153 -20.34 32.00 2.04
CA ALA A 153 -19.78 31.83 0.71
C ALA A 153 -20.46 30.72 -0.07
N TRP A 154 -20.42 30.83 -1.39
CA TRP A 154 -20.86 29.81 -2.35
C TRP A 154 -19.76 29.61 -3.39
N ASN A 155 -19.25 28.39 -3.52
CA ASN A 155 -18.26 28.03 -4.51
C ASN A 155 -18.83 26.93 -5.41
N GLU A 156 -19.16 27.24 -6.65
CA GLU A 156 -19.68 26.29 -7.62
C GLU A 156 -18.54 25.44 -8.18
N LYS A 157 -18.65 24.10 -8.04
CA LYS A 157 -17.70 23.12 -8.54
C LYS A 157 -16.23 23.46 -8.26
N PRO A 158 -15.87 23.72 -6.98
CA PRO A 158 -14.53 24.15 -6.66
C PRO A 158 -13.50 23.03 -6.92
N GLU A 159 -12.30 23.44 -7.32
CA GLU A 159 -11.14 22.55 -7.35
C GLU A 159 -10.61 22.38 -5.91
N ILE A 160 -10.50 21.14 -5.45
CA ILE A 160 -9.85 20.80 -4.17
C ILE A 160 -8.44 20.30 -4.46
N LYS A 161 -7.47 20.90 -3.77
CA LYS A 161 -6.05 20.52 -3.83
C LYS A 161 -5.65 19.71 -2.61
#